data_13de14acef7840bd98ae769f564f2345
#
_entry.id   13de14acef7840bd98ae769f564f2345
#
_cell.length_a   1.000
_cell.length_b   1.000
_cell.length_c   1.000
_cell.angle_alpha   90.00
_cell.angle_beta   90.00
_cell.angle_gamma   90.00
#
_symmetry.space_group_name_H-M   'P 1'
#
loop_
_entity.id
_entity.type
_entity.pdbx_description
1 polymer ?
#
loop_
_entity_poly.entity_id
_entity_poly.type
_entity_poly.pdbx_seq_one_letter_code
_entity_poly.pdbx_strand_id
1 'polypeptide(L)'
;MSHWQPGKSIQGGKYVIAKVLGYGGAGVTYAAQERPEKRWVAIKTLNALMQTRSDFSQHQERFIQEAFRLAKCTHQHIIRVDNICQEGTLWCMVMEYISGGNLRQYAIAKGGLGEEEALHYIQQVGSALDYVHSQRFLHRDVKPANIMLRGKTKEAVLIDFGLAREFVQDEVETHTNSRTESFAPIEQYERRAKRGAYTDVYALAATLYYILTLQIPFPAPFRAQGAILIPPKQHKPSISDRLNAAILTGMEVKPEDRPPSIPAWLELLSNSQILVPAPDRRLPPPVSPPVPSSPPPLAYPSPTVRPQTTRSQNQPTVSPPPRSTKRIPALDTKAPTVHPLEAINLVSAAEINYIPLQQYLTQAQFREADQETGRILLRLAEREKAGWLDKPHVELLPCEDLTTINQLWTAGTNHHFGFSTQKKLYLSLGGTLEHNADIWKTFCDRVGWRQNNRMVTYKDLNFTVWAPEGHLPMLGMQIWGFTGWFMALMARLEQCNL
;
A
#
# COMPACT_ATOMS: atom_id res chain seq x y z
N MET A 1 0.78 -11.83 29.50
CA MET A 1 2.19 -11.75 29.91
C MET A 1 2.71 -10.36 29.55
N SER A 2 3.48 -9.72 30.44
CA SER A 2 3.99 -8.37 30.22
C SER A 2 5.29 -8.41 29.40
N HIS A 3 5.57 -7.34 28.67
CA HIS A 3 6.87 -7.13 28.00
C HIS A 3 8.02 -7.19 29.03
N TRP A 4 9.20 -7.61 28.55
CA TRP A 4 10.39 -7.56 29.39
C TRP A 4 10.73 -6.12 29.74
N GLN A 5 10.89 -5.88 31.03
CA GLN A 5 11.20 -4.56 31.56
C GLN A 5 12.71 -4.31 31.52
N PRO A 6 13.18 -3.05 31.46
CA PRO A 6 14.57 -2.71 31.66
C PRO A 6 15.11 -3.31 32.97
N GLY A 7 16.34 -3.85 32.90
CA GLY A 7 16.98 -4.55 34.02
C GLY A 7 16.70 -6.07 34.07
N LYS A 8 15.72 -6.59 33.33
CA LYS A 8 15.50 -8.04 33.24
C LYS A 8 16.71 -8.74 32.65
N SER A 9 17.23 -9.74 33.38
CA SER A 9 18.24 -10.66 32.88
C SER A 9 17.58 -11.88 32.23
N ILE A 10 18.12 -12.32 31.10
CA ILE A 10 17.71 -13.52 30.36
C ILE A 10 18.93 -14.40 30.07
N GLN A 11 18.70 -15.67 29.71
CA GLN A 11 19.74 -16.66 29.45
C GLN A 11 20.76 -16.75 30.61
N GLY A 12 20.25 -16.96 31.83
CA GLY A 12 21.12 -17.08 33.01
C GLY A 12 21.94 -15.82 33.34
N GLY A 13 21.51 -14.66 32.89
CA GLY A 13 22.21 -13.38 33.14
C GLY A 13 23.15 -12.95 31.99
N LYS A 14 23.24 -13.74 30.93
CA LYS A 14 24.08 -13.41 29.76
C LYS A 14 23.63 -12.11 29.08
N TYR A 15 22.32 -11.86 28.99
CA TYR A 15 21.79 -10.64 28.40
C TYR A 15 20.96 -9.87 29.41
N VAL A 16 21.17 -8.55 29.51
CA VAL A 16 20.38 -7.65 30.35
C VAL A 16 19.61 -6.68 29.46
N ILE A 17 18.30 -6.72 29.51
CA ILE A 17 17.41 -5.84 28.74
C ILE A 17 17.61 -4.40 29.20
N ALA A 18 17.86 -3.49 28.25
CA ALA A 18 18.04 -2.07 28.52
C ALA A 18 16.80 -1.24 28.16
N LYS A 19 16.22 -1.48 26.99
CA LYS A 19 15.01 -0.77 26.51
C LYS A 19 14.36 -1.50 25.35
N VAL A 20 13.11 -1.15 25.07
CA VAL A 20 12.42 -1.54 23.84
C VAL A 20 12.94 -0.67 22.69
N LEU A 21 13.29 -1.27 21.56
CA LEU A 21 13.67 -0.58 20.31
C LEU A 21 12.46 -0.36 19.41
N GLY A 22 11.51 -1.30 19.39
CA GLY A 22 10.31 -1.20 18.56
C GLY A 22 9.35 -2.35 18.78
N TYR A 23 8.10 -2.08 18.39
CA TYR A 23 7.02 -3.06 18.31
C TYR A 23 6.68 -3.27 16.83
N GLY A 24 6.65 -4.52 16.39
CA GLY A 24 6.12 -4.94 15.11
C GLY A 24 4.78 -5.66 15.26
N GLY A 25 4.10 -5.98 14.16
CA GLY A 25 2.82 -6.69 14.18
C GLY A 25 2.86 -7.98 15.01
N ALA A 26 3.87 -8.81 14.79
CA ALA A 26 4.03 -10.09 15.48
C ALA A 26 5.12 -10.09 16.58
N GLY A 27 6.02 -9.12 16.61
CA GLY A 27 7.20 -9.17 17.46
C GLY A 27 7.51 -7.89 18.21
N VAL A 28 8.40 -8.01 19.17
CA VAL A 28 9.02 -6.90 19.90
C VAL A 28 10.52 -7.06 19.86
N THR A 29 11.24 -5.95 19.65
CA THR A 29 12.69 -5.91 19.62
C THR A 29 13.23 -5.06 20.79
N TYR A 30 14.18 -5.59 21.50
CA TYR A 30 14.83 -4.98 22.65
C TYR A 30 16.29 -4.65 22.35
N ALA A 31 16.80 -3.55 22.91
CA ALA A 31 18.24 -3.40 23.13
C ALA A 31 18.61 -4.11 24.42
N ALA A 32 19.66 -4.89 24.39
CA ALA A 32 20.20 -5.55 25.55
C ALA A 32 21.73 -5.44 25.59
N GLN A 33 22.30 -5.58 26.78
CA GLN A 33 23.73 -5.64 26.99
C GLN A 33 24.14 -7.09 27.24
N GLU A 34 25.02 -7.63 26.41
CA GLU A 34 25.61 -8.95 26.58
C GLU A 34 26.74 -8.88 27.60
N ARG A 35 26.76 -9.81 28.55
CA ARG A 35 27.78 -9.94 29.60
C ARG A 35 28.67 -11.17 29.33
N PRO A 36 29.94 -11.16 29.67
CA PRO A 36 30.69 -10.08 30.36
C PRO A 36 31.18 -8.94 29.45
N GLU A 37 31.11 -9.10 28.11
CA GLU A 37 31.78 -8.21 27.11
C GLU A 37 31.18 -6.80 27.07
N LYS A 38 30.06 -6.57 27.72
CA LYS A 38 29.27 -5.30 27.70
C LYS A 38 28.93 -4.83 26.30
N ARG A 39 28.84 -5.77 25.36
CA ARG A 39 28.47 -5.52 23.96
C ARG A 39 26.95 -5.28 23.85
N TRP A 40 26.57 -4.30 23.03
CA TRP A 40 25.17 -4.10 22.71
C TRP A 40 24.70 -5.11 21.68
N VAL A 41 23.53 -5.68 21.92
CA VAL A 41 22.81 -6.59 21.02
C VAL A 41 21.35 -6.16 20.88
N ALA A 42 20.72 -6.55 19.77
CA ALA A 42 19.29 -6.45 19.58
C ALA A 42 18.67 -7.84 19.78
N ILE A 43 17.59 -7.92 20.56
CA ILE A 43 16.90 -9.20 20.83
C ILE A 43 15.47 -9.08 20.36
N LYS A 44 15.09 -9.89 19.36
CA LYS A 44 13.73 -9.97 18.83
C LYS A 44 13.01 -11.22 19.36
N THR A 45 11.74 -11.08 19.73
CA THR A 45 10.87 -12.19 20.13
C THR A 45 9.42 -11.87 19.76
N LEU A 46 8.53 -12.87 19.83
CA LEU A 46 7.09 -12.66 19.64
C LEU A 46 6.52 -11.77 20.73
N ASN A 47 5.63 -10.84 20.37
CA ASN A 47 5.02 -9.91 21.31
C ASN A 47 3.95 -10.59 22.19
N ALA A 48 3.47 -9.87 23.22
CA ALA A 48 2.51 -10.40 24.19
C ALA A 48 1.16 -10.80 23.53
N LEU A 49 0.73 -10.08 22.48
CA LEU A 49 -0.49 -10.40 21.76
C LEU A 49 -0.39 -11.76 21.06
N MET A 50 0.75 -12.03 20.40
CA MET A 50 0.97 -13.33 19.75
C MET A 50 1.05 -14.49 20.74
N GLN A 51 1.55 -14.24 21.96
CA GLN A 51 1.63 -15.24 23.02
C GLN A 51 0.27 -15.70 23.57
N THR A 52 -0.79 -14.90 23.40
CA THR A 52 -2.14 -15.25 23.87
C THR A 52 -2.98 -15.98 22.81
N ARG A 53 -2.46 -16.14 21.60
CA ARG A 53 -3.18 -16.77 20.49
C ARG A 53 -3.16 -18.30 20.60
N SER A 54 -4.23 -18.93 20.12
CA SER A 54 -4.34 -20.40 20.07
C SER A 54 -3.31 -21.06 19.14
N ASP A 55 -2.85 -20.31 18.11
CA ASP A 55 -1.86 -20.75 17.12
C ASP A 55 -0.42 -20.30 17.45
N PHE A 56 -0.15 -19.90 18.69
CA PHE A 56 1.15 -19.45 19.16
C PHE A 56 2.31 -20.37 18.80
N SER A 57 2.12 -21.68 18.93
CA SER A 57 3.16 -22.67 18.59
C SER A 57 3.58 -22.60 17.12
N GLN A 58 2.63 -22.41 16.22
CA GLN A 58 2.92 -22.27 14.78
C GLN A 58 3.69 -20.99 14.51
N HIS A 59 3.31 -19.88 15.17
CA HIS A 59 4.03 -18.62 15.07
C HIS A 59 5.47 -18.74 15.58
N GLN A 60 5.69 -19.45 16.69
CA GLN A 60 7.03 -19.70 17.21
C GLN A 60 7.88 -20.53 16.23
N GLU A 61 7.31 -21.60 15.67
CA GLU A 61 8.03 -22.44 14.70
C GLU A 61 8.50 -21.61 13.49
N ARG A 62 7.63 -20.81 12.94
CA ARG A 62 7.96 -19.93 11.82
C ARG A 62 9.01 -18.87 12.21
N PHE A 63 8.87 -18.26 13.38
CA PHE A 63 9.87 -17.33 13.91
C PHE A 63 11.27 -17.96 14.00
N ILE A 64 11.33 -19.20 14.47
CA ILE A 64 12.58 -19.99 14.56
C ILE A 64 13.14 -20.26 13.15
N GLN A 65 12.28 -20.66 12.20
CA GLN A 65 12.70 -20.90 10.81
C GLN A 65 13.27 -19.64 10.17
N GLU A 66 12.65 -18.47 10.40
CA GLU A 66 13.18 -17.16 9.98
C GLU A 66 14.57 -16.91 10.59
N ALA A 67 14.69 -17.09 11.90
CA ALA A 67 15.94 -16.87 12.61
C ALA A 67 17.07 -17.77 12.06
N PHE A 68 16.78 -19.05 11.79
CA PHE A 68 17.77 -19.97 11.22
C PHE A 68 18.16 -19.62 9.78
N ARG A 69 17.20 -19.14 8.97
CA ARG A 69 17.49 -18.67 7.60
C ARG A 69 18.42 -17.46 7.63
N LEU A 70 18.10 -16.48 8.48
CA LEU A 70 18.93 -15.29 8.68
C LEU A 70 20.32 -15.64 9.22
N ALA A 71 20.41 -16.56 10.19
CA ALA A 71 21.70 -16.99 10.75
C ALA A 71 22.64 -17.63 9.71
N LYS A 72 22.10 -18.17 8.62
CA LYS A 72 22.89 -18.71 7.48
C LYS A 72 23.36 -17.61 6.52
N CYS A 73 22.77 -16.43 6.56
CA CYS A 73 23.15 -15.33 5.68
C CYS A 73 24.38 -14.59 6.24
N THR A 74 25.48 -14.59 5.50
CA THR A 74 26.69 -13.82 5.84
C THR A 74 26.94 -12.81 4.74
N HIS A 75 26.54 -11.55 4.99
CA HIS A 75 26.71 -10.45 4.05
C HIS A 75 26.80 -9.13 4.83
N GLN A 76 27.69 -8.21 4.43
CA GLN A 76 27.92 -6.94 5.15
C GLN A 76 26.68 -6.04 5.28
N HIS A 77 25.74 -6.15 4.34
CA HIS A 77 24.50 -5.37 4.29
C HIS A 77 23.27 -6.18 4.71
N ILE A 78 23.45 -7.32 5.40
CA ILE A 78 22.39 -8.09 6.04
C ILE A 78 22.65 -8.12 7.54
N ILE A 79 21.59 -8.03 8.35
CA ILE A 79 21.70 -8.13 9.81
C ILE A 79 22.34 -9.46 10.22
N ARG A 80 23.37 -9.40 11.05
CA ARG A 80 24.00 -10.60 11.58
C ARG A 80 23.21 -11.12 12.77
N VAL A 81 22.88 -12.42 12.72
CA VAL A 81 22.31 -13.16 13.86
C VAL A 81 23.44 -13.79 14.64
N ASP A 82 23.58 -13.42 15.90
CA ASP A 82 24.65 -13.90 16.77
C ASP A 82 24.23 -15.17 17.54
N ASN A 83 22.94 -15.30 17.91
CA ASN A 83 22.45 -16.43 18.65
C ASN A 83 20.92 -16.59 18.48
N ILE A 84 20.45 -17.83 18.62
CA ILE A 84 19.03 -18.18 18.71
C ILE A 84 18.87 -18.95 20.00
N CYS A 85 18.03 -18.48 20.91
CA CYS A 85 17.89 -19.05 22.25
C CYS A 85 16.43 -19.01 22.70
N GLN A 86 16.13 -19.76 23.78
CA GLN A 86 14.78 -19.83 24.35
C GLN A 86 14.81 -19.31 25.79
N GLU A 87 13.95 -18.33 26.12
CA GLU A 87 13.74 -17.82 27.47
C GLU A 87 12.34 -18.18 27.94
N GLY A 88 12.24 -19.14 28.86
CA GLY A 88 10.96 -19.76 29.20
C GLY A 88 10.33 -20.47 27.99
N THR A 89 9.14 -20.04 27.61
CA THR A 89 8.44 -20.56 26.42
C THR A 89 8.73 -19.76 25.13
N LEU A 90 9.50 -18.66 25.22
CA LEU A 90 9.71 -17.74 24.10
C LEU A 90 11.04 -18.00 23.42
N TRP A 91 11.00 -18.18 22.12
CA TRP A 91 12.20 -18.13 21.29
C TRP A 91 12.62 -16.69 21.03
N CYS A 92 13.93 -16.50 21.02
CA CYS A 92 14.60 -15.20 20.87
C CYS A 92 15.66 -15.29 19.79
N MET A 93 15.71 -14.26 18.95
CA MET A 93 16.80 -14.06 17.99
C MET A 93 17.67 -12.91 18.51
N VAL A 94 18.92 -13.20 18.81
CA VAL A 94 19.92 -12.23 19.23
C VAL A 94 20.72 -11.81 18.01
N MET A 95 20.76 -10.50 17.74
CA MET A 95 21.35 -9.90 16.55
C MET A 95 22.32 -8.80 16.92
N GLU A 96 23.18 -8.42 16.00
CA GLU A 96 23.97 -7.21 16.16
C GLU A 96 23.08 -5.97 16.39
N TYR A 97 23.55 -5.06 17.24
CA TYR A 97 22.87 -3.79 17.49
C TYR A 97 23.36 -2.72 16.52
N ILE A 98 22.45 -2.14 15.74
CA ILE A 98 22.75 -1.07 14.79
C ILE A 98 22.24 0.24 15.35
N SER A 99 23.15 1.22 15.52
CA SER A 99 22.91 2.44 16.31
C SER A 99 22.46 3.66 15.51
N GLY A 100 22.51 3.63 14.16
CA GLY A 100 22.32 4.83 13.33
C GLY A 100 20.86 5.15 12.93
N GLY A 101 19.88 4.41 13.48
CA GLY A 101 18.48 4.55 13.07
C GLY A 101 18.19 3.89 11.72
N ASN A 102 16.98 4.06 11.19
CA ASN A 102 16.58 3.50 9.91
C ASN A 102 16.61 4.54 8.78
N LEU A 103 16.68 4.06 7.54
CA LEU A 103 16.79 4.89 6.34
C LEU A 103 15.57 5.82 6.15
N ARG A 104 14.38 5.40 6.63
CA ARG A 104 13.19 6.27 6.61
C ARG A 104 13.39 7.51 7.48
N GLN A 105 13.81 7.33 8.73
CA GLN A 105 14.06 8.43 9.66
C GLN A 105 15.15 9.35 9.12
N TYR A 106 16.20 8.77 8.55
CA TYR A 106 17.30 9.50 7.96
C TYR A 106 16.86 10.34 6.74
N ALA A 107 16.08 9.77 5.83
CA ALA A 107 15.55 10.48 4.66
C ALA A 107 14.60 11.63 5.08
N ILE A 108 13.74 11.41 6.07
CA ILE A 108 12.84 12.46 6.60
C ILE A 108 13.67 13.60 7.22
N ALA A 109 14.69 13.29 8.02
CA ALA A 109 15.54 14.29 8.66
C ALA A 109 16.31 15.17 7.65
N LYS A 110 16.55 14.63 6.44
CA LYS A 110 17.21 15.36 5.34
C LYS A 110 16.25 16.07 4.37
N GLY A 111 14.93 15.91 4.54
CA GLY A 111 13.96 16.45 3.57
C GLY A 111 13.98 15.72 2.21
N GLY A 112 14.35 14.43 2.21
CA GLY A 112 14.59 13.60 1.03
C GLY A 112 16.06 13.58 0.60
N LEU A 113 16.52 12.42 0.14
CA LEU A 113 17.93 12.21 -0.24
C LEU A 113 18.24 12.76 -1.63
N GLY A 114 19.49 13.18 -1.84
CA GLY A 114 20.04 13.42 -3.18
C GLY A 114 20.14 12.10 -3.99
N GLU A 115 20.21 12.23 -5.32
CA GLU A 115 20.25 11.06 -6.23
C GLU A 115 21.46 10.15 -5.92
N GLU A 116 22.65 10.72 -5.81
CA GLU A 116 23.88 9.97 -5.55
C GLU A 116 23.83 9.22 -4.21
N GLU A 117 23.41 9.90 -3.14
CA GLU A 117 23.29 9.31 -1.81
C GLU A 117 22.21 8.21 -1.77
N ALA A 118 21.07 8.41 -2.43
CA ALA A 118 20.02 7.43 -2.52
C ALA A 118 20.49 6.17 -3.28
N LEU A 119 21.17 6.36 -4.41
CA LEU A 119 21.75 5.27 -5.20
C LEU A 119 22.79 4.47 -4.41
N HIS A 120 23.61 5.13 -3.60
CA HIS A 120 24.57 4.45 -2.74
C HIS A 120 23.90 3.45 -1.80
N TYR A 121 22.82 3.85 -1.11
CA TYR A 121 22.08 2.93 -0.23
C TYR A 121 21.36 1.82 -1.01
N ILE A 122 20.78 2.16 -2.17
CA ILE A 122 20.07 1.20 -3.00
C ILE A 122 21.01 0.13 -3.56
N GLN A 123 22.23 0.49 -3.93
CA GLN A 123 23.25 -0.47 -4.37
C GLN A 123 23.64 -1.44 -3.25
N GLN A 124 23.84 -0.94 -2.01
CA GLN A 124 24.15 -1.76 -0.85
C GLN A 124 23.03 -2.75 -0.53
N VAL A 125 21.77 -2.27 -0.49
CA VAL A 125 20.59 -3.12 -0.25
C VAL A 125 20.36 -4.08 -1.42
N GLY A 126 20.59 -3.63 -2.65
CA GLY A 126 20.53 -4.46 -3.85
C GLY A 126 21.51 -5.64 -3.79
N SER A 127 22.76 -5.37 -3.40
CA SER A 127 23.76 -6.44 -3.18
C SER A 127 23.32 -7.45 -2.12
N ALA A 128 22.70 -6.98 -1.02
CA ALA A 128 22.14 -7.86 0.00
C ALA A 128 21.01 -8.74 -0.54
N LEU A 129 20.09 -8.15 -1.33
CA LEU A 129 18.96 -8.88 -1.93
C LEU A 129 19.42 -9.90 -2.96
N ASP A 130 20.39 -9.56 -3.80
CA ASP A 130 20.96 -10.48 -4.78
C ASP A 130 21.58 -11.70 -4.10
N TYR A 131 22.33 -11.46 -2.99
CA TYR A 131 22.84 -12.54 -2.16
C TYR A 131 21.71 -13.41 -1.59
N VAL A 132 20.63 -12.82 -1.06
CA VAL A 132 19.46 -13.56 -0.53
C VAL A 132 18.80 -14.42 -1.63
N HIS A 133 18.66 -13.85 -2.83
CA HIS A 133 18.09 -14.54 -3.98
C HIS A 133 18.97 -15.72 -4.44
N SER A 134 20.29 -15.59 -4.38
CA SER A 134 21.21 -16.68 -4.68
C SER A 134 21.06 -17.86 -3.71
N GLN A 135 20.64 -17.59 -2.46
CA GLN A 135 20.28 -18.60 -1.45
C GLN A 135 18.84 -19.12 -1.62
N ARG A 136 18.12 -18.77 -2.71
CA ARG A 136 16.73 -19.15 -3.01
C ARG A 136 15.71 -18.64 -2.01
N PHE A 137 15.97 -17.50 -1.38
CA PHE A 137 15.04 -16.80 -0.51
C PHE A 137 14.61 -15.47 -1.13
N LEU A 138 13.46 -14.95 -0.68
CA LEU A 138 12.99 -13.61 -0.95
C LEU A 138 12.85 -12.85 0.36
N HIS A 139 13.09 -11.54 0.34
CA HIS A 139 12.93 -10.70 1.52
C HIS A 139 11.47 -10.35 1.80
N ARG A 140 10.70 -9.97 0.77
CA ARG A 140 9.25 -9.70 0.78
C ARG A 140 8.77 -8.52 1.63
N ASP A 141 9.62 -7.86 2.37
CA ASP A 141 9.28 -6.66 3.17
C ASP A 141 10.36 -5.58 3.09
N VAL A 142 10.90 -5.36 1.87
CA VAL A 142 11.86 -4.29 1.61
C VAL A 142 11.15 -2.95 1.70
N LYS A 143 11.61 -2.11 2.61
CA LYS A 143 11.09 -0.75 2.82
C LYS A 143 12.11 0.09 3.61
N PRO A 144 12.05 1.43 3.56
CA PRO A 144 13.03 2.27 4.24
C PRO A 144 13.10 2.07 5.76
N ALA A 145 12.01 1.60 6.40
CA ALA A 145 11.99 1.30 7.83
C ALA A 145 12.76 0.03 8.19
N ASN A 146 12.92 -0.91 7.26
CA ASN A 146 13.65 -2.18 7.42
C ASN A 146 15.09 -2.11 6.91
N ILE A 147 15.60 -0.92 6.64
CA ILE A 147 16.98 -0.66 6.29
C ILE A 147 17.59 0.20 7.40
N MET A 148 18.45 -0.39 8.22
CA MET A 148 19.16 0.31 9.29
C MET A 148 20.48 0.91 8.78
N LEU A 149 20.93 1.99 9.38
CA LEU A 149 22.21 2.61 9.05
C LEU A 149 23.20 2.41 10.19
N ARG A 150 24.42 1.98 9.88
CA ARG A 150 25.51 1.89 10.88
C ARG A 150 25.89 3.28 11.36
N GLY A 151 25.94 3.48 12.67
CA GLY A 151 26.09 4.82 13.25
C GLY A 151 27.33 5.60 12.77
N LYS A 152 28.45 4.92 12.58
CA LYS A 152 29.71 5.53 12.15
C LYS A 152 29.86 5.63 10.64
N THR A 153 29.70 4.52 9.93
CA THR A 153 29.98 4.41 8.48
C THR A 153 28.81 4.81 7.61
N LYS A 154 27.60 4.87 8.19
CA LYS A 154 26.34 5.06 7.46
C LYS A 154 26.01 3.96 6.45
N GLU A 155 26.69 2.82 6.50
CA GLU A 155 26.37 1.68 5.66
C GLU A 155 24.95 1.16 5.94
N ALA A 156 24.23 0.82 4.88
CA ALA A 156 22.91 0.25 4.97
C ALA A 156 22.96 -1.24 5.36
N VAL A 157 22.07 -1.64 6.24
CA VAL A 157 21.89 -3.03 6.67
C VAL A 157 20.42 -3.39 6.60
N LEU A 158 20.12 -4.40 5.82
CA LEU A 158 18.78 -4.93 5.64
C LEU A 158 18.39 -5.81 6.84
N ILE A 159 17.23 -5.54 7.42
CA ILE A 159 16.70 -6.24 8.59
C ILE A 159 15.29 -6.79 8.29
N ASP A 160 14.77 -7.67 9.13
CA ASP A 160 13.38 -8.14 9.13
C ASP A 160 12.93 -8.76 7.80
N PHE A 161 13.29 -10.00 7.57
CA PHE A 161 12.81 -10.80 6.44
C PHE A 161 11.31 -11.11 6.61
N GLY A 162 10.52 -10.79 5.59
CA GLY A 162 9.07 -10.71 5.64
C GLY A 162 8.31 -12.04 5.76
N LEU A 163 8.83 -13.03 6.51
CA LEU A 163 8.08 -14.25 6.83
C LEU A 163 6.84 -13.96 7.69
N ALA A 164 6.84 -12.85 8.44
CA ALA A 164 5.67 -12.40 9.19
C ALA A 164 4.43 -12.15 8.29
N ARG A 165 4.60 -11.90 6.99
CA ARG A 165 3.48 -11.75 6.06
C ARG A 165 2.85 -13.07 5.59
N GLU A 166 3.54 -14.20 5.67
CA GLU A 166 2.91 -15.52 5.44
C GLU A 166 1.97 -15.91 6.59
N PHE A 167 2.15 -15.30 7.77
CA PHE A 167 1.34 -15.59 8.96
C PHE A 167 -0.05 -14.95 8.94
N VAL A 168 -0.21 -13.87 8.20
CA VAL A 168 -1.41 -13.03 8.24
C VAL A 168 -2.41 -13.40 7.14
N GLN A 169 -2.10 -14.39 6.29
CA GLN A 169 -2.96 -14.77 5.17
C GLN A 169 -4.23 -15.55 5.56
N ASP A 170 -4.32 -16.08 6.76
CA ASP A 170 -5.51 -16.81 7.25
C ASP A 170 -6.42 -15.94 8.14
N GLU A 171 -5.98 -14.76 8.55
CA GLU A 171 -6.80 -13.81 9.28
C GLU A 171 -6.78 -12.46 8.58
N VAL A 172 -7.98 -11.87 8.45
CA VAL A 172 -8.15 -10.46 8.13
C VAL A 172 -7.64 -9.68 9.34
N GLU A 173 -6.31 -9.59 9.50
CA GLU A 173 -5.73 -8.66 10.46
C GLU A 173 -5.96 -7.24 9.95
N THR A 174 -6.57 -6.46 10.81
CA THR A 174 -6.64 -5.01 10.73
C THR A 174 -5.21 -4.45 10.65
N HIS A 175 -4.71 -4.28 9.41
CA HIS A 175 -3.37 -3.77 9.18
C HIS A 175 -3.26 -2.32 9.65
N THR A 176 -2.65 -2.15 10.79
CA THR A 176 -2.33 -0.84 11.39
C THR A 176 -1.24 -0.06 10.63
N ASN A 177 -0.79 -0.52 9.46
CA ASN A 177 0.31 0.09 8.72
C ASN A 177 0.04 0.14 7.20
N SER A 178 -0.87 1.00 6.76
CA SER A 178 -1.06 1.37 5.36
C SER A 178 0.26 1.78 4.66
N ARG A 179 1.24 2.29 5.42
CA ARG A 179 2.58 2.64 4.93
C ARG A 179 3.44 1.45 4.50
N THR A 180 3.19 0.25 5.02
CA THR A 180 3.91 -0.97 4.64
C THR A 180 3.37 -1.52 3.32
N GLU A 181 2.08 -1.39 3.09
CA GLU A 181 1.38 -1.90 1.91
C GLU A 181 1.82 -1.22 0.62
N SER A 182 2.17 0.08 0.67
CA SER A 182 2.61 0.83 -0.49
C SER A 182 3.94 0.36 -1.11
N PHE A 183 4.75 -0.40 -0.37
CA PHE A 183 6.00 -1.00 -0.86
C PHE A 183 5.83 -2.41 -1.39
N ALA A 184 4.66 -3.03 -1.18
CA ALA A 184 4.39 -4.40 -1.59
C ALA A 184 3.82 -4.44 -3.02
N PRO A 185 4.34 -5.31 -3.91
CA PRO A 185 3.79 -5.53 -5.23
C PRO A 185 2.50 -6.33 -5.21
N ILE A 186 1.78 -6.34 -6.35
CA ILE A 186 0.44 -6.93 -6.48
C ILE A 186 0.40 -8.41 -6.11
N GLU A 187 1.41 -9.20 -6.48
CA GLU A 187 1.48 -10.63 -6.22
C GLU A 187 1.63 -10.98 -4.73
N GLN A 188 1.91 -10.02 -3.86
CA GLN A 188 1.91 -10.24 -2.41
C GLN A 188 0.51 -10.20 -1.80
N TYR A 189 -0.48 -9.68 -2.54
CA TYR A 189 -1.88 -9.63 -2.12
C TYR A 189 -2.68 -10.84 -2.62
N GLU A 190 -2.13 -11.62 -3.54
CA GLU A 190 -2.77 -12.79 -4.11
C GLU A 190 -2.19 -14.07 -3.52
N ARG A 191 -3.05 -14.93 -2.92
CA ARG A 191 -2.61 -16.17 -2.26
C ARG A 191 -1.88 -17.13 -3.20
N ARG A 192 -2.28 -17.20 -4.48
CA ARG A 192 -1.77 -18.16 -5.47
C ARG A 192 -0.78 -17.56 -6.46
N ALA A 193 -0.47 -16.27 -6.36
CA ALA A 193 0.46 -15.66 -7.28
C ALA A 193 1.88 -16.20 -7.08
N LYS A 194 2.57 -16.40 -8.19
CA LYS A 194 4.01 -16.74 -8.16
C LYS A 194 4.79 -15.52 -7.67
N ARG A 195 5.78 -15.74 -6.83
CA ARG A 195 6.69 -14.72 -6.31
C ARG A 195 8.10 -15.06 -6.77
N GLY A 196 8.90 -14.04 -7.06
CA GLY A 196 10.26 -14.19 -7.54
C GLY A 196 11.10 -12.96 -7.18
N ALA A 197 12.34 -12.89 -7.66
CA ALA A 197 13.23 -11.76 -7.42
C ALA A 197 12.61 -10.41 -7.82
N TYR A 198 11.75 -10.39 -8.84
CA TYR A 198 10.95 -9.23 -9.28
C TYR A 198 10.02 -8.67 -8.19
N THR A 199 9.66 -9.48 -7.19
CA THR A 199 8.88 -9.04 -6.01
C THR A 199 9.69 -8.05 -5.16
N ASP A 200 10.95 -8.37 -4.88
CA ASP A 200 11.86 -7.49 -4.14
C ASP A 200 12.37 -6.33 -5.01
N VAL A 201 12.43 -6.48 -6.34
CA VAL A 201 12.70 -5.36 -7.28
C VAL A 201 11.67 -4.25 -7.11
N TYR A 202 10.37 -4.59 -7.12
CA TYR A 202 9.32 -3.59 -6.89
C TYR A 202 9.50 -2.87 -5.56
N ALA A 203 9.71 -3.62 -4.49
CA ALA A 203 9.82 -3.08 -3.14
C ALA A 203 11.07 -2.19 -2.97
N LEU A 204 12.19 -2.55 -3.63
CA LEU A 204 13.41 -1.74 -3.65
C LEU A 204 13.23 -0.47 -4.48
N ALA A 205 12.55 -0.54 -5.64
CA ALA A 205 12.22 0.63 -6.45
C ALA A 205 11.26 1.58 -5.72
N ALA A 206 10.26 1.06 -5.02
CA ALA A 206 9.36 1.84 -4.17
C ALA A 206 10.11 2.47 -2.98
N THR A 207 11.11 1.78 -2.43
CA THR A 207 12.01 2.32 -1.41
C THR A 207 12.79 3.51 -1.95
N LEU A 208 13.38 3.39 -3.14
CA LEU A 208 14.11 4.48 -3.83
C LEU A 208 13.18 5.66 -4.13
N TYR A 209 11.98 5.41 -4.65
CA TYR A 209 10.95 6.43 -4.84
C TYR A 209 10.73 7.25 -3.58
N TYR A 210 10.48 6.55 -2.45
CA TYR A 210 10.19 7.19 -1.16
C TYR A 210 11.36 8.01 -0.61
N ILE A 211 12.58 7.46 -0.59
CA ILE A 211 13.73 8.17 0.01
C ILE A 211 14.16 9.40 -0.77
N LEU A 212 13.82 9.47 -2.07
CA LEU A 212 14.05 10.64 -2.91
C LEU A 212 12.99 11.71 -2.73
N THR A 213 11.71 11.32 -2.66
CA THR A 213 10.56 12.22 -2.77
C THR A 213 9.85 12.46 -1.44
N LEU A 214 10.03 11.60 -0.44
CA LEU A 214 9.25 11.46 0.79
C LEU A 214 7.74 11.20 0.56
N GLN A 215 7.34 10.97 -0.70
CA GLN A 215 5.98 10.62 -1.05
C GLN A 215 5.76 9.11 -0.95
N ILE A 216 4.63 8.72 -0.43
CA ILE A 216 4.25 7.30 -0.37
C ILE A 216 3.52 6.97 -1.67
N PRO A 217 3.99 5.99 -2.48
CA PRO A 217 3.30 5.61 -3.69
C PRO A 217 1.97 4.94 -3.36
N PHE A 218 0.99 5.05 -4.28
CA PHE A 218 -0.24 4.27 -4.16
C PHE A 218 0.07 2.78 -4.12
N PRO A 219 -0.60 2.00 -3.24
CA PRO A 219 -0.44 0.56 -3.19
C PRO A 219 -0.73 -0.11 -4.54
N ALA A 220 0.00 -1.18 -4.86
CA ALA A 220 -0.08 -1.85 -6.16
C ALA A 220 -1.50 -2.26 -6.59
N PRO A 221 -2.41 -2.73 -5.72
CA PRO A 221 -3.77 -3.06 -6.11
C PRO A 221 -4.60 -1.88 -6.61
N PHE A 222 -4.40 -0.66 -6.08
CA PHE A 222 -5.08 0.54 -6.63
C PHE A 222 -4.52 0.90 -8.00
N ARG A 223 -3.22 0.74 -8.17
CA ARG A 223 -2.56 0.93 -9.46
C ARG A 223 -3.07 -0.08 -10.49
N ALA A 224 -3.33 -1.32 -10.08
CA ALA A 224 -3.97 -2.32 -10.93
C ALA A 224 -5.40 -1.95 -11.34
N GLN A 225 -6.07 -1.12 -10.54
CA GLN A 225 -7.42 -0.59 -10.81
C GLN A 225 -7.41 0.78 -11.52
N GLY A 226 -6.23 1.27 -11.94
CA GLY A 226 -6.10 2.51 -12.70
C GLY A 226 -5.59 3.72 -11.92
N ALA A 227 -5.26 3.60 -10.64
CA ALA A 227 -4.58 4.68 -9.93
C ALA A 227 -3.18 4.93 -10.52
N ILE A 228 -2.89 6.19 -10.82
CA ILE A 228 -1.64 6.59 -11.48
C ILE A 228 -0.53 6.76 -10.44
N LEU A 229 0.62 6.14 -10.68
CA LEU A 229 1.84 6.47 -9.96
C LEU A 229 2.40 7.78 -10.50
N ILE A 230 2.44 8.80 -9.65
CA ILE A 230 3.06 10.07 -10.02
C ILE A 230 4.56 9.85 -10.19
N PRO A 231 5.16 10.19 -11.35
CA PRO A 231 6.59 10.03 -11.57
C PRO A 231 7.44 10.75 -10.51
N PRO A 232 8.52 10.14 -10.00
CA PRO A 232 9.38 10.77 -8.99
C PRO A 232 9.84 12.18 -9.38
N LYS A 233 10.15 12.38 -10.66
CA LYS A 233 10.61 13.67 -11.20
C LYS A 233 9.54 14.77 -11.11
N GLN A 234 8.26 14.44 -11.06
CA GLN A 234 7.20 15.43 -10.84
C GLN A 234 7.20 15.95 -9.40
N HIS A 235 7.54 15.12 -8.42
CA HIS A 235 7.69 15.53 -7.04
C HIS A 235 9.01 16.29 -6.80
N LYS A 236 10.08 15.85 -7.47
CA LYS A 236 11.43 16.41 -7.31
C LYS A 236 12.09 16.57 -8.68
N PRO A 237 11.97 17.74 -9.34
CA PRO A 237 12.46 17.97 -10.70
C PRO A 237 13.97 17.75 -10.90
N SER A 238 14.76 17.74 -9.81
CA SER A 238 16.20 17.47 -9.86
C SER A 238 16.56 15.99 -10.10
N ILE A 239 15.56 15.09 -10.09
CA ILE A 239 15.77 13.67 -10.39
C ILE A 239 16.04 13.52 -11.89
N SER A 240 17.08 12.77 -12.27
CA SER A 240 17.44 12.51 -13.64
C SER A 240 16.35 11.69 -14.37
N ASP A 241 16.21 11.86 -15.68
CA ASP A 241 15.25 11.09 -16.48
C ASP A 241 15.51 9.59 -16.40
N ARG A 242 16.78 9.20 -16.37
CA ARG A 242 17.20 7.81 -16.19
C ARG A 242 16.69 7.22 -14.87
N LEU A 243 16.93 7.90 -13.76
CA LEU A 243 16.50 7.43 -12.45
C LEU A 243 14.98 7.37 -12.34
N ASN A 244 14.30 8.38 -12.88
CA ASN A 244 12.84 8.41 -12.97
C ASN A 244 12.31 7.21 -13.76
N ALA A 245 12.86 6.91 -14.93
CA ALA A 245 12.46 5.78 -15.76
C ALA A 245 12.72 4.43 -15.08
N ALA A 246 13.92 4.25 -14.47
CA ALA A 246 14.29 3.01 -13.79
C ALA A 246 13.38 2.72 -12.57
N ILE A 247 12.99 3.75 -11.81
CA ILE A 247 12.04 3.61 -10.70
C ILE A 247 10.69 3.17 -11.23
N LEU A 248 10.16 3.82 -12.26
CA LEU A 248 8.86 3.48 -12.86
C LEU A 248 8.85 2.05 -13.39
N THR A 249 9.90 1.64 -14.13
CA THR A 249 10.05 0.26 -14.63
C THR A 249 10.12 -0.77 -13.49
N GLY A 250 10.86 -0.49 -12.42
CA GLY A 250 10.92 -1.37 -11.24
C GLY A 250 9.59 -1.46 -10.49
N MET A 251 8.75 -0.43 -10.60
CA MET A 251 7.44 -0.35 -9.97
C MET A 251 6.28 -0.70 -10.91
N GLU A 252 6.52 -1.32 -12.06
CA GLU A 252 5.43 -1.82 -12.90
C GLU A 252 4.49 -2.74 -12.12
N VAL A 253 3.18 -2.64 -12.39
CA VAL A 253 2.17 -3.38 -11.63
C VAL A 253 2.28 -4.87 -11.91
N LYS A 254 2.43 -5.24 -13.19
CA LYS A 254 2.55 -6.63 -13.60
C LYS A 254 3.96 -7.15 -13.37
N PRO A 255 4.13 -8.32 -12.75
CA PRO A 255 5.45 -8.92 -12.51
C PRO A 255 6.30 -9.12 -13.79
N GLU A 256 5.66 -9.48 -14.89
CA GLU A 256 6.30 -9.72 -16.20
C GLU A 256 6.87 -8.46 -16.86
N ASP A 257 6.37 -7.27 -16.49
CA ASP A 257 6.83 -5.99 -17.03
C ASP A 257 8.01 -5.42 -16.24
N ARG A 258 8.39 -6.07 -15.13
CA ARG A 258 9.53 -5.66 -14.27
C ARG A 258 10.82 -6.35 -14.68
N PRO A 259 11.99 -5.76 -14.37
CA PRO A 259 13.25 -6.49 -14.41
C PRO A 259 13.18 -7.77 -13.59
N PRO A 260 13.63 -8.91 -14.12
CA PRO A 260 13.45 -10.22 -13.49
C PRO A 260 14.32 -10.42 -12.24
N SER A 261 15.35 -9.59 -12.04
CA SER A 261 16.29 -9.70 -10.93
C SER A 261 16.80 -8.33 -10.47
N ILE A 262 17.38 -8.30 -9.27
CA ILE A 262 17.98 -7.08 -8.71
C ILE A 262 19.15 -6.58 -9.59
N PRO A 263 20.11 -7.41 -10.02
CA PRO A 263 21.18 -6.95 -10.93
C PRO A 263 20.62 -6.32 -12.21
N ALA A 264 19.63 -6.97 -12.86
CA ALA A 264 19.02 -6.43 -14.07
C ALA A 264 18.36 -5.06 -13.85
N TRP A 265 17.77 -4.82 -12.68
CA TRP A 265 17.21 -3.51 -12.35
C TRP A 265 18.29 -2.48 -12.00
N LEU A 266 19.34 -2.86 -11.27
CA LEU A 266 20.46 -1.95 -10.92
C LEU A 266 21.21 -1.48 -12.16
N GLU A 267 21.28 -2.30 -13.23
CA GLU A 267 21.87 -1.89 -14.51
C GLU A 267 21.14 -0.69 -15.12
N LEU A 268 19.82 -0.59 -14.98
CA LEU A 268 19.05 0.56 -15.45
C LEU A 268 19.43 1.86 -14.69
N LEU A 269 19.90 1.72 -13.46
CA LEU A 269 20.39 2.84 -12.63
C LEU A 269 21.82 3.27 -12.99
N SER A 270 22.64 2.38 -13.55
CA SER A 270 24.08 2.58 -13.77
C SER A 270 24.44 2.99 -15.19
N ASN A 271 23.71 2.50 -16.21
CA ASN A 271 24.03 2.70 -17.61
C ASN A 271 23.75 4.13 -18.08
N SER A 272 24.81 4.84 -18.49
CA SER A 272 24.74 6.17 -19.09
C SER A 272 24.19 6.17 -20.55
N GLN A 273 23.90 5.00 -21.11
CA GLN A 273 23.33 4.91 -22.46
C GLN A 273 21.84 5.18 -22.38
N ILE A 274 21.43 6.29 -22.97
CA ILE A 274 20.03 6.65 -23.25
C ILE A 274 19.40 5.44 -23.96
N LEU A 275 18.36 4.86 -23.36
CA LEU A 275 17.41 4.01 -24.09
C LEU A 275 16.72 4.88 -25.14
N VAL A 276 17.33 5.00 -26.31
CA VAL A 276 16.60 5.37 -27.50
C VAL A 276 15.57 4.26 -27.69
N PRO A 277 14.27 4.54 -27.76
CA PRO A 277 13.29 3.53 -28.14
C PRO A 277 13.79 2.88 -29.43
N ALA A 278 13.92 1.56 -29.44
CA ALA A 278 14.31 0.86 -30.67
C ALA A 278 13.38 1.31 -31.79
N PRO A 279 13.92 1.72 -32.94
CA PRO A 279 13.08 2.06 -34.09
C PRO A 279 12.26 0.82 -34.39
N ASP A 280 10.96 1.05 -34.54
CA ASP A 280 9.94 0.10 -34.94
C ASP A 280 10.54 -0.96 -35.89
N ARG A 281 10.80 -2.15 -35.38
CA ARG A 281 11.21 -3.28 -36.21
C ARG A 281 10.00 -3.63 -37.03
N ARG A 282 9.86 -2.99 -38.20
CA ARG A 282 9.00 -3.48 -39.24
C ARG A 282 9.42 -4.92 -39.50
N LEU A 283 8.52 -5.82 -39.21
CA LEU A 283 8.66 -7.22 -39.54
C LEU A 283 9.03 -7.30 -41.03
N PRO A 284 10.03 -8.10 -41.42
CA PRO A 284 10.26 -8.37 -42.82
C PRO A 284 9.00 -8.97 -43.42
N PRO A 285 8.68 -8.67 -44.70
CA PRO A 285 7.49 -9.20 -45.34
C PRO A 285 7.50 -10.73 -45.25
N PRO A 286 6.33 -11.37 -45.06
CA PRO A 286 6.25 -12.81 -44.92
C PRO A 286 6.83 -13.48 -46.17
N VAL A 287 7.87 -14.29 -45.99
CA VAL A 287 8.41 -15.17 -47.01
C VAL A 287 7.35 -16.22 -47.28
N SER A 288 6.80 -16.25 -48.47
CA SER A 288 5.87 -17.27 -48.94
C SER A 288 6.51 -18.66 -48.85
N PRO A 289 5.83 -19.64 -48.25
CA PRO A 289 6.35 -21.00 -48.23
C PRO A 289 6.40 -21.59 -49.66
N PRO A 290 7.34 -22.47 -49.95
CA PRO A 290 7.44 -23.11 -51.28
C PRO A 290 6.22 -24.01 -51.52
N VAL A 291 5.65 -23.90 -52.69
CA VAL A 291 4.54 -24.70 -53.20
C VAL A 291 4.98 -26.17 -53.32
N PRO A 292 4.31 -27.14 -52.66
CA PRO A 292 4.55 -28.54 -52.92
C PRO A 292 3.84 -28.94 -54.23
N SER A 293 4.58 -29.62 -55.11
CA SER A 293 4.12 -30.25 -56.35
C SER A 293 3.03 -31.31 -56.08
N SER A 294 1.99 -31.25 -56.95
CA SER A 294 0.82 -32.11 -56.92
C SER A 294 1.09 -33.61 -57.18
N PRO A 295 0.43 -34.51 -56.55
CA PRO A 295 0.20 -35.87 -57.06
C PRO A 295 -1.17 -35.99 -57.78
N PRO A 296 -1.35 -37.04 -58.68
CA PRO A 296 -2.41 -37.10 -59.67
C PRO A 296 -3.77 -37.61 -59.14
N PRO A 297 -4.83 -37.54 -59.95
CA PRO A 297 -6.23 -37.62 -59.46
C PRO A 297 -6.75 -39.05 -59.38
N LEU A 298 -7.61 -39.31 -58.36
CA LEU A 298 -8.45 -40.49 -58.32
C LEU A 298 -9.92 -40.10 -58.13
N ALA A 299 -10.75 -40.87 -58.80
CA ALA A 299 -12.12 -40.74 -59.27
C ALA A 299 -13.22 -40.55 -58.21
N TYR A 300 -14.28 -39.94 -58.73
CA TYR A 300 -15.62 -39.76 -58.16
C TYR A 300 -16.38 -41.06 -57.87
N PRO A 301 -17.49 -41.02 -57.08
CA PRO A 301 -18.76 -40.63 -57.59
C PRO A 301 -19.69 -39.73 -56.72
N SER A 302 -20.47 -38.92 -57.45
CA SER A 302 -21.66 -38.21 -56.98
C SER A 302 -22.90 -39.16 -57.09
N PRO A 303 -24.20 -38.76 -56.83
CA PRO A 303 -24.79 -37.60 -56.10
C PRO A 303 -26.01 -38.03 -55.21
N THR A 304 -26.62 -37.14 -54.46
CA THR A 304 -28.09 -37.03 -54.28
C THR A 304 -28.51 -35.74 -53.54
N VAL A 305 -29.17 -34.90 -54.28
CA VAL A 305 -30.55 -34.35 -54.16
C VAL A 305 -30.95 -33.53 -52.91
N ARG A 306 -31.33 -32.30 -53.25
CA ARG A 306 -32.10 -31.22 -52.56
C ARG A 306 -33.39 -31.69 -51.85
N PRO A 307 -34.08 -30.85 -51.03
CA PRO A 307 -34.70 -29.63 -51.53
C PRO A 307 -34.70 -28.37 -50.62
N GLN A 308 -35.14 -27.31 -51.28
CA GLN A 308 -35.35 -25.92 -50.90
C GLN A 308 -36.50 -25.68 -49.90
N THR A 309 -36.39 -24.55 -49.15
CA THR A 309 -37.45 -23.54 -48.97
C THR A 309 -36.85 -22.26 -48.39
N THR A 310 -36.83 -21.21 -49.09
CA THR A 310 -37.52 -19.94 -49.35
C THR A 310 -37.78 -19.00 -48.15
N ARG A 311 -37.42 -17.74 -48.45
CA ARG A 311 -37.99 -16.43 -47.96
C ARG A 311 -37.46 -15.90 -46.64
N SER A 312 -37.19 -14.61 -46.44
CA SER A 312 -37.33 -13.36 -47.21
C SER A 312 -36.76 -12.22 -46.41
N GLN A 313 -36.03 -11.35 -47.10
CA GLN A 313 -35.94 -9.87 -46.94
C GLN A 313 -36.06 -9.21 -45.55
N ASN A 314 -35.09 -8.48 -45.05
CA ASN A 314 -34.99 -7.02 -45.22
C ASN A 314 -33.77 -6.48 -44.49
N GLN A 315 -32.85 -5.86 -45.23
CA GLN A 315 -31.92 -4.86 -44.70
C GLN A 315 -32.59 -3.49 -44.67
N PRO A 316 -32.12 -2.60 -43.81
CA PRO A 316 -31.68 -1.33 -44.34
C PRO A 316 -30.22 -1.00 -43.94
N THR A 317 -29.47 -0.65 -44.91
CA THR A 317 -28.18 0.02 -44.94
C THR A 317 -28.25 1.37 -44.21
N VAL A 318 -27.33 1.59 -43.28
CA VAL A 318 -27.02 2.94 -42.80
C VAL A 318 -25.57 3.22 -43.05
N SER A 319 -25.30 4.21 -43.89
CA SER A 319 -23.99 4.74 -44.27
C SER A 319 -23.34 5.50 -43.08
N PRO A 320 -21.99 5.47 -42.94
CA PRO A 320 -21.32 6.25 -41.92
C PRO A 320 -21.18 7.73 -42.34
N PRO A 321 -21.26 8.69 -41.38
CA PRO A 321 -21.05 10.10 -41.68
C PRO A 321 -19.56 10.45 -41.89
N PRO A 322 -19.26 11.58 -42.55
CA PRO A 322 -17.92 11.92 -43.02
C PRO A 322 -17.00 12.35 -41.89
N ARG A 323 -15.72 11.96 -42.00
CA ARG A 323 -14.62 12.41 -41.11
C ARG A 323 -14.38 13.91 -41.31
N SER A 324 -14.67 14.66 -40.24
CA SER A 324 -14.23 16.05 -40.09
C SER A 324 -12.81 16.07 -39.52
N THR A 325 -11.86 16.49 -40.34
CA THR A 325 -10.50 16.84 -39.91
C THR A 325 -10.52 18.17 -39.20
N LYS A 326 -10.57 18.16 -37.86
CA LYS A 326 -10.22 19.34 -37.06
C LYS A 326 -8.74 19.26 -36.69
N ARG A 327 -7.97 20.25 -37.18
CA ARG A 327 -6.61 20.57 -36.74
C ARG A 327 -6.58 20.67 -35.22
N ILE A 328 -5.63 19.94 -34.63
CA ILE A 328 -5.26 20.08 -33.22
C ILE A 328 -4.45 21.37 -33.07
N PRO A 329 -4.86 22.35 -32.25
CA PRO A 329 -3.99 23.45 -31.89
C PRO A 329 -2.82 22.95 -31.05
N ALA A 330 -1.64 23.52 -31.28
CA ALA A 330 -0.45 23.27 -30.49
C ALA A 330 -0.74 23.44 -28.98
N LEU A 331 -0.32 22.45 -28.18
CA LEU A 331 -0.35 22.54 -26.72
C LEU A 331 0.64 23.63 -26.28
N ASP A 332 0.10 24.70 -25.75
CA ASP A 332 0.87 25.66 -24.98
C ASP A 332 1.29 25.07 -23.64
N THR A 333 2.49 25.40 -23.26
CA THR A 333 3.25 24.94 -22.14
C THR A 333 2.63 25.24 -20.79
N LYS A 334 2.46 24.18 -19.96
CA LYS A 334 2.68 24.06 -18.53
C LYS A 334 2.12 25.11 -17.56
N ALA A 335 1.00 24.72 -16.94
CA ALA A 335 0.76 25.01 -15.53
C ALA A 335 1.35 23.84 -14.66
N PRO A 336 1.90 24.09 -13.47
CA PRO A 336 2.33 23.05 -12.55
C PRO A 336 1.12 22.21 -12.15
N THR A 337 1.20 20.88 -12.29
CA THR A 337 0.17 19.94 -11.82
C THR A 337 0.19 19.93 -10.30
N VAL A 338 -0.66 20.74 -9.70
CA VAL A 338 -0.95 20.75 -8.26
C VAL A 338 -1.56 19.40 -7.91
N HIS A 339 -1.15 18.80 -6.77
CA HIS A 339 -1.76 17.57 -6.27
C HIS A 339 -3.29 17.75 -6.18
N PRO A 340 -4.14 16.78 -6.57
CA PRO A 340 -5.59 16.96 -6.54
C PRO A 340 -6.14 17.50 -5.23
N LEU A 341 -5.54 17.13 -4.10
CA LEU A 341 -5.87 17.66 -2.78
C LEU A 341 -5.39 19.11 -2.55
N GLU A 342 -4.27 19.50 -3.13
CA GLU A 342 -3.75 20.89 -3.03
C GLU A 342 -4.56 21.88 -3.85
N ALA A 343 -5.27 21.40 -4.88
CA ALA A 343 -6.17 22.20 -5.68
C ALA A 343 -7.53 22.47 -5.01
N ILE A 344 -7.82 21.80 -3.88
CA ILE A 344 -9.06 22.00 -3.14
C ILE A 344 -9.02 23.30 -2.39
N ASN A 345 -10.02 24.16 -2.64
CA ASN A 345 -10.20 25.38 -1.86
C ASN A 345 -10.70 25.03 -0.45
N LEU A 346 -9.87 25.25 0.55
CA LEU A 346 -10.17 24.94 1.95
C LEU A 346 -11.05 26.04 2.56
N VAL A 347 -12.35 26.01 2.25
CA VAL A 347 -13.33 26.99 2.75
C VAL A 347 -13.93 26.50 4.07
N SER A 348 -14.12 27.42 5.02
CA SER A 348 -14.78 27.18 6.29
C SER A 348 -15.62 28.39 6.71
N ALA A 349 -16.84 28.13 7.13
CA ALA A 349 -17.70 29.14 7.77
C ALA A 349 -17.29 29.45 9.23
N ALA A 350 -16.49 28.57 9.86
CA ALA A 350 -16.09 28.64 11.26
C ALA A 350 -14.56 28.73 11.47
N GLU A 351 -13.82 29.19 10.46
CA GLU A 351 -12.35 29.36 10.48
C GLU A 351 -11.59 28.08 10.86
N ILE A 352 -12.07 26.92 10.41
CA ILE A 352 -11.41 25.64 10.63
C ILE A 352 -10.13 25.53 9.78
N ASN A 353 -9.04 25.09 10.42
CA ASN A 353 -7.83 24.75 9.71
C ASN A 353 -7.91 23.31 9.17
N TYR A 354 -8.11 23.15 7.86
CA TYR A 354 -8.19 21.85 7.19
C TYR A 354 -6.83 21.25 6.77
N ILE A 355 -5.72 21.99 6.94
CA ILE A 355 -4.38 21.50 6.55
C ILE A 355 -4.03 20.15 7.20
N PRO A 356 -4.30 19.88 8.49
CA PRO A 356 -4.03 18.57 9.06
C PRO A 356 -4.82 17.44 8.39
N LEU A 357 -6.12 17.64 8.11
CA LEU A 357 -6.95 16.65 7.42
C LEU A 357 -6.43 16.40 5.99
N GLN A 358 -6.12 17.47 5.25
CA GLN A 358 -5.52 17.39 3.91
C GLN A 358 -4.20 16.61 3.94
N GLN A 359 -3.33 16.86 4.91
CA GLN A 359 -2.06 16.16 5.08
C GLN A 359 -2.26 14.68 5.41
N TYR A 360 -3.19 14.35 6.32
CA TYR A 360 -3.50 12.96 6.65
C TYR A 360 -4.03 12.19 5.44
N LEU A 361 -4.92 12.78 4.64
CA LEU A 361 -5.45 12.16 3.43
C LEU A 361 -4.39 12.04 2.34
N THR A 362 -3.56 13.07 2.14
CA THR A 362 -2.41 13.02 1.21
C THR A 362 -1.44 11.90 1.59
N GLN A 363 -1.28 11.62 2.89
CA GLN A 363 -0.40 10.59 3.41
C GLN A 363 -1.08 9.23 3.58
N ALA A 364 -2.33 9.08 3.14
CA ALA A 364 -3.17 7.90 3.36
C ALA A 364 -3.23 7.45 4.84
N GLN A 365 -3.19 8.42 5.76
CA GLN A 365 -3.33 8.21 7.20
C GLN A 365 -4.81 8.27 7.57
N PHE A 366 -5.58 7.24 7.12
CA PHE A 366 -7.04 7.29 7.21
C PHE A 366 -7.58 7.24 8.65
N ARG A 367 -6.86 6.62 9.58
CA ARG A 367 -7.25 6.64 11.00
C ARG A 367 -7.12 8.04 11.58
N GLU A 368 -6.00 8.69 11.31
CA GLU A 368 -5.74 10.07 11.73
C GLU A 368 -6.67 11.04 11.02
N ALA A 369 -6.95 10.81 9.73
CA ALA A 369 -7.92 11.58 8.96
C ALA A 369 -9.35 11.45 9.51
N ASP A 370 -9.76 10.23 9.87
CA ASP A 370 -11.07 9.95 10.48
C ASP A 370 -11.22 10.62 11.85
N GLN A 371 -10.19 10.52 12.69
CA GLN A 371 -10.15 11.18 14.00
C GLN A 371 -10.15 12.71 13.87
N GLU A 372 -9.40 13.24 12.88
CA GLU A 372 -9.39 14.68 12.61
C GLU A 372 -10.73 15.16 12.10
N THR A 373 -11.38 14.39 11.21
CA THR A 373 -12.74 14.67 10.76
C THR A 373 -13.71 14.73 11.94
N GLY A 374 -13.64 13.77 12.86
CA GLY A 374 -14.45 13.78 14.08
C GLY A 374 -14.19 15.01 14.96
N ARG A 375 -12.91 15.41 15.14
CA ARG A 375 -12.56 16.64 15.89
C ARG A 375 -13.10 17.91 15.23
N ILE A 376 -12.99 18.00 13.91
CA ILE A 376 -13.52 19.13 13.16
C ILE A 376 -15.04 19.24 13.34
N LEU A 377 -15.78 18.14 13.19
CA LEU A 377 -17.24 18.14 13.37
C LEU A 377 -17.66 18.53 14.79
N LEU A 378 -16.94 18.05 15.82
CA LEU A 378 -17.18 18.45 17.22
C LEU A 378 -16.92 19.96 17.41
N ARG A 379 -15.88 20.52 16.78
CA ARG A 379 -15.57 21.93 16.86
C ARG A 379 -16.62 22.79 16.15
N LEU A 380 -17.05 22.38 14.93
CA LEU A 380 -18.11 23.04 14.18
C LEU A 380 -19.44 23.11 14.94
N ALA A 381 -19.69 22.11 15.77
CA ALA A 381 -20.88 22.02 16.61
C ALA A 381 -20.68 22.59 18.03
N GLU A 382 -19.50 23.17 18.34
CA GLU A 382 -19.11 23.66 19.67
C GLU A 382 -19.22 22.59 20.78
N ARG A 383 -18.94 21.32 20.41
CA ARG A 383 -19.10 20.15 21.27
C ARG A 383 -17.78 19.45 21.66
N GLU A 384 -16.63 20.10 21.48
CA GLU A 384 -15.30 19.52 21.78
C GLU A 384 -15.20 19.00 23.23
N LYS A 385 -15.72 19.75 24.21
CA LYS A 385 -15.72 19.35 25.63
C LYS A 385 -16.66 18.18 25.90
N ALA A 386 -17.75 18.09 25.18
CA ALA A 386 -18.74 17.02 25.33
C ALA A 386 -18.23 15.72 24.68
N GLY A 387 -17.48 15.81 23.58
CA GLY A 387 -16.89 14.69 22.86
C GLY A 387 -17.89 13.83 22.07
N TRP A 388 -19.12 14.31 21.85
CA TRP A 388 -20.15 13.60 21.09
C TRP A 388 -21.14 14.55 20.43
N LEU A 389 -21.77 14.10 19.32
CA LEU A 389 -22.82 14.79 18.56
C LEU A 389 -24.11 13.96 18.60
N ASP A 390 -25.24 14.66 18.65
CA ASP A 390 -26.56 14.10 18.41
C ASP A 390 -27.21 14.72 17.16
N LYS A 391 -28.43 14.28 16.85
CA LYS A 391 -29.17 14.74 15.67
C LYS A 391 -29.24 16.26 15.54
N PRO A 392 -29.66 17.06 16.55
CA PRO A 392 -29.71 18.51 16.45
C PRO A 392 -28.37 19.16 16.11
N HIS A 393 -27.27 18.64 16.64
CA HIS A 393 -25.94 19.20 16.34
C HIS A 393 -25.50 18.93 14.88
N VAL A 394 -25.83 17.74 14.36
CA VAL A 394 -25.53 17.38 12.97
C VAL A 394 -26.33 18.20 11.97
N GLU A 395 -27.59 18.49 12.27
CA GLU A 395 -28.50 19.28 11.44
C GLU A 395 -28.06 20.74 11.28
N LEU A 396 -27.23 21.24 12.20
CA LEU A 396 -26.72 22.61 12.19
C LEU A 396 -25.31 22.76 11.58
N LEU A 397 -24.64 21.66 11.20
CA LEU A 397 -23.30 21.73 10.63
C LEU A 397 -23.27 22.60 9.36
N PRO A 398 -22.29 23.51 9.20
CA PRO A 398 -22.21 24.39 8.03
C PRO A 398 -22.00 23.60 6.74
N CYS A 399 -22.71 23.95 5.69
CA CYS A 399 -22.60 23.27 4.38
C CYS A 399 -21.22 23.47 3.73
N GLU A 400 -20.60 24.61 3.88
CA GLU A 400 -19.26 24.92 3.36
C GLU A 400 -18.23 23.95 3.95
N ASP A 401 -18.27 23.72 5.26
CA ASP A 401 -17.37 22.83 5.98
C ASP A 401 -17.62 21.36 5.62
N LEU A 402 -18.88 20.93 5.52
CA LEU A 402 -19.21 19.58 5.05
C LEU A 402 -18.74 19.35 3.61
N THR A 403 -18.84 20.37 2.76
CA THR A 403 -18.35 20.32 1.37
C THR A 403 -16.83 20.17 1.33
N THR A 404 -16.11 20.97 2.10
CA THR A 404 -14.64 20.91 2.19
C THR A 404 -14.16 19.55 2.70
N ILE A 405 -14.77 19.03 3.78
CA ILE A 405 -14.45 17.68 4.31
C ILE A 405 -14.72 16.62 3.25
N ASN A 406 -15.89 16.66 2.60
CA ASN A 406 -16.26 15.68 1.59
C ASN A 406 -15.34 15.72 0.37
N GLN A 407 -14.97 16.91 -0.12
CA GLN A 407 -14.02 17.08 -1.22
C GLN A 407 -12.65 16.50 -0.87
N LEU A 408 -12.14 16.75 0.33
CA LEU A 408 -10.88 16.21 0.80
C LEU A 408 -10.90 14.67 0.83
N TRP A 409 -11.95 14.07 1.39
CA TRP A 409 -12.09 12.62 1.42
C TRP A 409 -12.25 12.01 0.03
N THR A 410 -13.12 12.58 -0.81
CA THR A 410 -13.38 12.03 -2.16
C THR A 410 -12.18 12.19 -3.09
N ALA A 411 -11.53 13.34 -3.09
CA ALA A 411 -10.33 13.55 -3.92
C ALA A 411 -9.11 12.77 -3.41
N GLY A 412 -8.93 12.67 -2.07
CA GLY A 412 -7.83 11.92 -1.46
C GLY A 412 -7.95 10.40 -1.61
N THR A 413 -9.13 9.90 -1.98
CA THR A 413 -9.41 8.47 -2.10
C THR A 413 -10.03 8.06 -3.44
N ASN A 414 -9.97 8.94 -4.42
CA ASN A 414 -10.60 8.74 -5.73
C ASN A 414 -12.07 8.28 -5.61
N HIS A 415 -12.86 9.00 -4.83
CA HIS A 415 -14.27 8.72 -4.53
C HIS A 415 -14.56 7.37 -3.83
N HIS A 416 -13.53 6.68 -3.34
CA HIS A 416 -13.71 5.43 -2.61
C HIS A 416 -14.30 5.66 -1.21
N PHE A 417 -13.91 6.75 -0.55
CA PHE A 417 -14.40 7.20 0.74
C PHE A 417 -15.01 8.60 0.65
N GLY A 418 -15.74 8.98 1.66
CA GLY A 418 -16.36 10.28 1.79
C GLY A 418 -17.86 10.20 2.06
N PHE A 419 -18.42 11.28 2.57
CA PHE A 419 -19.84 11.35 2.91
C PHE A 419 -20.77 11.18 1.70
N SER A 420 -20.42 11.78 0.56
CA SER A 420 -21.19 11.62 -0.68
C SER A 420 -21.13 10.19 -1.21
N THR A 421 -20.01 9.48 -1.02
CA THR A 421 -19.89 8.05 -1.36
C THR A 421 -20.81 7.21 -0.48
N GLN A 422 -20.82 7.46 0.83
CA GLN A 422 -21.73 6.80 1.79
C GLN A 422 -23.20 7.06 1.44
N LYS A 423 -23.55 8.31 1.15
CA LYS A 423 -24.90 8.70 0.73
C LYS A 423 -25.34 7.95 -0.52
N LYS A 424 -24.49 7.95 -1.56
CA LYS A 424 -24.75 7.24 -2.82
C LYS A 424 -25.00 5.74 -2.60
N LEU A 425 -24.16 5.09 -1.80
CA LEU A 425 -24.31 3.68 -1.46
C LEU A 425 -25.61 3.42 -0.69
N TYR A 426 -25.92 4.24 0.32
CA TYR A 426 -27.14 4.10 1.11
C TYR A 426 -28.39 4.21 0.25
N LEU A 427 -28.46 5.23 -0.63
CA LEU A 427 -29.58 5.43 -1.56
C LEU A 427 -29.70 4.28 -2.56
N SER A 428 -28.57 3.73 -3.05
CA SER A 428 -28.57 2.60 -4.00
C SER A 428 -29.16 1.30 -3.42
N LEU A 429 -29.17 1.18 -2.09
CA LEU A 429 -29.75 0.06 -1.35
C LEU A 429 -31.26 0.30 -1.03
N GLY A 430 -31.86 1.36 -1.56
CA GLY A 430 -33.23 1.76 -1.27
C GLY A 430 -33.38 2.59 0.02
N GLY A 431 -32.28 3.13 0.53
CA GLY A 431 -32.27 3.99 1.70
C GLY A 431 -33.05 5.29 1.45
N THR A 432 -33.75 5.76 2.47
CA THR A 432 -34.46 7.04 2.51
C THR A 432 -34.05 7.81 3.75
N LEU A 433 -34.55 9.03 3.91
CA LEU A 433 -34.29 9.82 5.15
C LEU A 433 -35.07 9.26 6.35
N GLU A 434 -35.99 8.35 6.13
CA GLU A 434 -36.65 7.60 7.20
C GLU A 434 -35.83 6.35 7.54
N HIS A 435 -35.73 6.08 8.86
CA HIS A 435 -34.96 4.94 9.32
C HIS A 435 -35.63 3.60 8.96
N ASN A 436 -34.92 2.78 8.16
CA ASN A 436 -35.29 1.38 7.91
C ASN A 436 -34.17 0.47 8.44
N ALA A 437 -34.50 -0.35 9.42
CA ALA A 437 -33.53 -1.19 10.13
C ALA A 437 -32.86 -2.24 9.22
N ASP A 438 -33.56 -2.77 8.22
CA ASP A 438 -33.00 -3.81 7.34
C ASP A 438 -32.11 -3.20 6.26
N ILE A 439 -32.48 -2.05 5.71
CA ILE A 439 -31.63 -1.28 4.81
C ILE A 439 -30.36 -0.81 5.57
N TRP A 440 -30.52 -0.34 6.80
CA TRP A 440 -29.38 0.05 7.65
C TRP A 440 -28.41 -1.10 7.90
N LYS A 441 -28.91 -2.30 8.23
CA LYS A 441 -28.08 -3.50 8.39
C LYS A 441 -27.33 -3.84 7.10
N THR A 442 -28.04 -3.85 5.96
CA THR A 442 -27.49 -4.12 4.64
C THR A 442 -26.39 -3.10 4.27
N PHE A 443 -26.64 -1.82 4.57
CA PHE A 443 -25.64 -0.77 4.39
C PHE A 443 -24.40 -1.00 5.26
N CYS A 444 -24.60 -1.28 6.56
CA CYS A 444 -23.48 -1.57 7.47
C CYS A 444 -22.66 -2.79 7.04
N ASP A 445 -23.30 -3.84 6.51
CA ASP A 445 -22.60 -5.00 5.94
C ASP A 445 -21.83 -4.59 4.68
N ARG A 446 -22.43 -3.79 3.81
CA ARG A 446 -21.83 -3.33 2.55
C ARG A 446 -20.59 -2.46 2.76
N VAL A 447 -20.64 -1.51 3.70
CA VAL A 447 -19.51 -0.63 4.04
C VAL A 447 -18.55 -1.26 5.06
N GLY A 448 -18.80 -2.49 5.52
CA GLY A 448 -17.94 -3.20 6.46
C GLY A 448 -17.99 -2.70 7.91
N TRP A 449 -19.05 -1.99 8.30
CA TRP A 449 -19.29 -1.57 9.69
C TRP A 449 -19.94 -2.67 10.55
N ARG A 450 -20.39 -3.75 9.90
CA ARG A 450 -20.98 -4.92 10.54
C ARG A 450 -20.37 -6.18 9.95
N GLN A 451 -19.98 -7.12 10.82
CA GLN A 451 -19.41 -8.41 10.47
C GLN A 451 -19.98 -9.49 11.40
N ASN A 452 -20.26 -10.67 10.88
CA ASN A 452 -20.82 -11.78 11.67
C ASN A 452 -22.04 -11.38 12.53
N ASN A 453 -22.95 -10.58 11.96
CA ASN A 453 -24.15 -10.04 12.63
C ASN A 453 -23.86 -9.10 13.81
N ARG A 454 -22.66 -8.58 13.99
CA ARG A 454 -22.30 -7.62 15.05
C ARG A 454 -21.65 -6.38 14.45
N MET A 455 -21.89 -5.23 15.08
CA MET A 455 -21.19 -4.00 14.71
C MET A 455 -19.71 -4.12 15.08
N VAL A 456 -18.87 -3.69 14.14
CA VAL A 456 -17.41 -3.63 14.34
C VAL A 456 -17.08 -2.50 15.31
N THR A 457 -16.16 -2.74 16.25
CA THR A 457 -15.72 -1.67 17.15
C THR A 457 -14.76 -0.73 16.43
N TYR A 458 -14.64 0.52 16.88
CA TYR A 458 -13.76 1.51 16.24
C TYR A 458 -12.29 1.04 16.11
N LYS A 459 -11.80 0.27 17.10
CA LYS A 459 -10.42 -0.28 17.06
C LYS A 459 -10.27 -1.33 15.97
N ASP A 460 -11.35 -2.02 15.61
CA ASP A 460 -11.36 -3.11 14.65
C ASP A 460 -11.80 -2.66 13.25
N LEU A 461 -12.06 -1.35 13.06
CA LEU A 461 -12.32 -0.78 11.75
C LEU A 461 -11.09 -0.86 10.85
N ASN A 462 -11.34 -1.06 9.58
CA ASN A 462 -10.31 -1.08 8.56
C ASN A 462 -9.99 0.36 8.09
N PHE A 463 -8.90 0.94 8.60
CA PHE A 463 -8.40 2.25 8.18
C PHE A 463 -7.41 2.14 7.03
N THR A 464 -7.66 1.24 6.12
CA THR A 464 -6.88 1.11 4.90
C THR A 464 -7.77 1.42 3.70
N VAL A 465 -7.15 1.69 2.59
CA VAL A 465 -7.82 1.80 1.29
C VAL A 465 -8.54 0.50 0.85
N TRP A 466 -8.31 -0.62 1.55
CA TRP A 466 -8.98 -1.91 1.34
C TRP A 466 -10.32 -2.03 2.06
N ALA A 467 -10.63 -1.08 2.92
CA ALA A 467 -11.96 -1.03 3.49
C ALA A 467 -12.99 -0.97 2.35
N PRO A 468 -14.16 -1.56 2.53
CA PRO A 468 -15.24 -1.44 1.55
C PRO A 468 -15.49 0.01 1.14
N GLU A 469 -15.96 0.23 -0.08
CA GLU A 469 -16.39 1.55 -0.53
C GLU A 469 -17.35 2.19 0.48
N GLY A 470 -17.13 3.47 0.82
CA GLY A 470 -17.94 4.17 1.83
C GLY A 470 -17.63 3.81 3.28
N HIS A 471 -16.59 3.00 3.55
CA HIS A 471 -16.20 2.63 4.92
C HIS A 471 -15.85 3.82 5.79
N LEU A 472 -15.21 4.84 5.23
CA LEU A 472 -14.75 6.04 5.94
C LEU A 472 -15.37 7.32 5.34
N PRO A 473 -15.48 8.38 6.12
CA PRO A 473 -15.20 8.47 7.55
C PRO A 473 -16.29 7.81 8.40
N MET A 474 -15.91 7.20 9.53
CA MET A 474 -16.81 6.67 10.52
C MET A 474 -16.84 7.49 11.83
N LEU A 475 -15.95 8.48 11.95
CA LEU A 475 -15.93 9.56 12.93
C LEU A 475 -15.60 9.17 14.38
N GLY A 476 -14.94 8.03 14.60
CA GLY A 476 -14.60 7.60 15.93
C GLY A 476 -15.82 7.35 16.82
N MET A 477 -15.64 6.65 17.94
CA MET A 477 -16.75 6.30 18.87
C MET A 477 -17.33 7.48 19.67
N GLN A 478 -17.14 8.71 19.22
CA GLN A 478 -17.63 9.91 19.91
C GLN A 478 -19.08 10.30 19.51
N ILE A 479 -19.74 9.43 18.72
CA ILE A 479 -21.11 9.69 18.27
C ILE A 479 -22.05 8.63 18.89
N TRP A 480 -22.82 9.03 19.88
CA TRP A 480 -23.80 8.17 20.55
C TRP A 480 -25.11 8.06 19.74
N GLY A 481 -25.59 6.82 19.55
CA GLY A 481 -26.84 6.54 18.82
C GLY A 481 -26.60 6.29 17.33
N PHE A 482 -26.01 5.16 17.00
CA PHE A 482 -25.44 4.77 15.68
C PHE A 482 -26.33 5.05 14.47
N THR A 483 -27.66 5.01 14.60
CA THR A 483 -28.57 5.22 13.46
C THR A 483 -29.07 6.65 13.36
N GLY A 484 -29.26 7.34 14.47
CA GLY A 484 -29.88 8.68 14.49
C GLY A 484 -29.02 9.77 13.88
N TRP A 485 -27.71 9.77 14.14
CA TRP A 485 -26.81 10.77 13.58
C TRP A 485 -26.56 10.57 12.09
N PHE A 486 -26.46 9.30 11.63
CA PHE A 486 -26.25 9.00 10.21
C PHE A 486 -27.41 9.51 9.36
N MET A 487 -28.67 9.28 9.81
CA MET A 487 -29.83 9.81 9.12
C MET A 487 -29.83 11.35 9.12
N ALA A 488 -29.47 11.98 10.23
CA ALA A 488 -29.32 13.42 10.31
C ALA A 488 -28.22 13.95 9.36
N LEU A 489 -27.10 13.24 9.27
CA LEU A 489 -26.04 13.58 8.33
C LEU A 489 -26.51 13.42 6.87
N MET A 490 -27.18 12.31 6.52
CA MET A 490 -27.73 12.12 5.18
C MET A 490 -28.70 13.25 4.80
N ALA A 491 -29.61 13.63 5.73
CA ALA A 491 -30.52 14.75 5.55
C ALA A 491 -29.76 16.09 5.38
N ARG A 492 -28.71 16.31 6.19
CA ARG A 492 -27.90 17.55 6.09
C ARG A 492 -27.13 17.61 4.78
N LEU A 493 -26.52 16.49 4.34
CA LEU A 493 -25.85 16.42 3.03
C LEU A 493 -26.83 16.70 1.86
N GLU A 494 -28.07 16.23 1.97
CA GLU A 494 -29.13 16.57 0.98
C GLU A 494 -29.38 18.07 0.90
N GLN A 495 -29.54 18.73 2.05
CA GLN A 495 -29.71 20.18 2.13
C GLN A 495 -28.50 20.97 1.61
N CYS A 496 -27.30 20.37 1.72
CA CYS A 496 -26.05 20.97 1.24
C CYS A 496 -25.72 20.62 -0.23
N ASN A 497 -26.61 19.90 -0.95
CA ASN A 497 -26.39 19.43 -2.32
C ASN A 497 -25.12 18.53 -2.47
N LEU A 498 -24.83 17.72 -1.47
CA LEU A 498 -23.72 16.77 -1.43
C LEU A 498 -24.19 15.32 -1.64
#